data_fc301b1a8c099b8f2827bd3b8f2aab18
#
_entry.id   fc301b1a8c099b8f2827bd3b8f2aab18
#
_cell.length_a   1.000
_cell.length_b   1.000
_cell.length_c   1.000
_cell.angle_alpha   90.00
_cell.angle_beta   90.00
_cell.angle_gamma   90.00
#
_symmetry.space_group_name_H-M   'P 1'
#
loop_
_entity.id
_entity.type
_entity.pdbx_description
1 polymer ?
#
loop_
_entity_poly.entity_id
_entity_poly.type
_entity_poly.pdbx_seq_one_letter_code
_entity_poly.pdbx_strand_id
1 'polypeptide(L)'
;MVMLSLMKGPDYWGYYAAAHKLIDLSNVVPTVLMIATFPAMARAATPFADHLNQVFTRGFKWLLLLAIPIVPGVLLLARPVVLGFYGAAYAPSIPALQILGCTAAVLFLNIFTAGAFGATNHQGRLVIIQIGGLVLSASLNWLLIPRYAHVGSSIASLVTESAVLTATLILAFRRIVRLTGLVFIRDGVIAAAVMSLGLLLLRSLPPLPLAGIGAALYFAILFALKTITWQEIWQFKRAK
;
A
#
# COMPACT_ATOMS: atom_id res chain seq x y z
N MET A 1 14.65 -10.57 3.68
CA MET A 1 14.76 -11.91 3.04
C MET A 1 16.02 -12.66 3.49
N VAL A 2 17.24 -12.04 3.45
CA VAL A 2 18.51 -12.71 3.83
C VAL A 2 18.48 -13.29 5.24
N MET A 3 18.03 -12.52 6.25
CA MET A 3 17.94 -13.01 7.64
C MET A 3 17.05 -14.25 7.78
N LEU A 4 15.93 -14.31 7.05
CA LEU A 4 15.01 -15.44 7.12
C LEU A 4 15.66 -16.72 6.56
N SER A 5 16.35 -16.63 5.42
CA SER A 5 17.04 -17.80 4.82
C SER A 5 18.17 -18.32 5.70
N LEU A 6 18.92 -17.44 6.35
CA LEU A 6 20.02 -17.81 7.26
C LEU A 6 19.53 -18.43 8.57
N MET A 7 18.38 -17.99 9.09
CA MET A 7 17.88 -18.39 10.42
C MET A 7 16.95 -19.60 10.38
N LYS A 8 16.17 -19.80 9.30
CA LYS A 8 15.12 -20.83 9.22
C LYS A 8 15.19 -21.74 8.01
N GLY A 9 16.10 -21.48 7.08
CA GLY A 9 16.32 -22.34 5.91
C GLY A 9 15.44 -22.00 4.70
N PRO A 10 15.59 -22.76 3.58
CA PRO A 10 15.05 -22.40 2.27
C PRO A 10 13.52 -22.51 2.19
N ASP A 11 12.88 -23.44 2.92
CA ASP A 11 11.44 -23.65 2.83
C ASP A 11 10.65 -22.42 3.31
N TYR A 12 11.03 -21.87 4.47
CA TYR A 12 10.40 -20.67 5.02
C TYR A 12 10.65 -19.43 4.17
N TRP A 13 11.83 -19.38 3.54
CA TRP A 13 12.12 -18.35 2.54
C TRP A 13 11.21 -18.48 1.32
N GLY A 14 10.99 -19.72 0.84
CA GLY A 14 10.08 -20.01 -0.27
C GLY A 14 8.64 -19.55 0.00
N TYR A 15 8.10 -19.81 1.19
CA TYR A 15 6.77 -19.35 1.58
C TYR A 15 6.67 -17.82 1.62
N TYR A 16 7.69 -17.16 2.17
CA TYR A 16 7.75 -15.71 2.20
C TYR A 16 7.88 -15.11 0.81
N ALA A 17 8.75 -15.66 -0.03
CA ALA A 17 9.00 -15.17 -1.38
C ALA A 17 7.75 -15.31 -2.27
N ALA A 18 7.01 -16.41 -2.16
CA ALA A 18 5.75 -16.60 -2.87
C ALA A 18 4.71 -15.51 -2.52
N ALA A 19 4.54 -15.23 -1.22
CA ALA A 19 3.65 -14.17 -0.75
C ALA A 19 4.13 -12.77 -1.20
N HIS A 20 5.43 -12.49 -1.06
CA HIS A 20 6.02 -11.19 -1.41
C HIS A 20 5.92 -10.89 -2.90
N LYS A 21 6.13 -11.88 -3.76
CA LYS A 21 6.05 -11.71 -5.22
C LYS A 21 4.67 -11.25 -5.69
N LEU A 22 3.59 -11.73 -5.05
CA LEU A 22 2.23 -11.26 -5.34
C LEU A 22 2.04 -9.80 -4.96
N ILE A 23 2.66 -9.36 -3.87
CA ILE A 23 2.59 -7.97 -3.39
C ILE A 23 3.45 -7.04 -4.24
N ASP A 24 4.63 -7.48 -4.70
CA ASP A 24 5.51 -6.66 -5.54
C ASP A 24 4.82 -6.20 -6.83
N LEU A 25 3.94 -7.02 -7.40
CA LEU A 25 3.15 -6.64 -8.56
C LEU A 25 2.24 -5.43 -8.29
N SER A 26 1.75 -5.27 -7.07
CA SER A 26 0.90 -4.15 -6.69
C SER A 26 1.66 -2.83 -6.60
N ASN A 27 2.98 -2.86 -6.32
CA ASN A 27 3.83 -1.67 -6.17
C ASN A 27 4.04 -0.90 -7.49
N VAL A 28 3.72 -1.49 -8.63
CA VAL A 28 3.74 -0.79 -9.93
C VAL A 28 2.76 0.38 -9.92
N VAL A 29 1.60 0.23 -9.30
CA VAL A 29 0.54 1.26 -9.28
C VAL A 29 0.99 2.55 -8.61
N PRO A 30 1.46 2.56 -7.34
CA PRO A 30 1.92 3.78 -6.69
C PRO A 30 3.16 4.38 -7.37
N THR A 31 4.04 3.54 -7.92
CA THR A 31 5.24 4.00 -8.64
C THR A 31 4.87 4.77 -9.90
N VAL A 32 3.97 4.25 -10.73
CA VAL A 32 3.50 4.93 -11.95
C VAL A 32 2.80 6.24 -11.61
N LEU A 33 1.93 6.25 -10.59
CA LEU A 33 1.26 7.48 -10.18
C LEU A 33 2.25 8.52 -9.63
N MET A 34 3.28 8.06 -8.89
CA MET A 34 4.34 8.94 -8.40
C MET A 34 5.13 9.55 -9.56
N ILE A 35 5.56 8.76 -10.53
CA ILE A 35 6.28 9.25 -11.73
C ILE A 35 5.44 10.29 -12.48
N ALA A 36 4.13 10.05 -12.63
CA ALA A 36 3.22 10.97 -13.32
C ALA A 36 3.01 12.30 -12.57
N THR A 37 3.02 12.28 -11.24
CA THR A 37 2.76 13.46 -10.40
C THR A 37 4.02 14.21 -10.00
N PHE A 38 5.19 13.57 -10.03
CA PHE A 38 6.48 14.14 -9.62
C PHE A 38 6.82 15.45 -10.33
N PRO A 39 6.71 15.59 -11.67
CA PRO A 39 7.03 16.86 -12.36
C PRO A 39 6.11 18.01 -11.91
N ALA A 40 4.85 17.72 -11.63
CA ALA A 40 3.91 18.74 -11.13
C ALA A 40 4.27 19.19 -9.71
N MET A 41 4.66 18.25 -8.84
CA MET A 41 5.16 18.59 -7.50
C MET A 41 6.47 19.37 -7.55
N ALA A 42 7.40 18.99 -8.43
CA ALA A 42 8.71 19.65 -8.55
C ALA A 42 8.59 21.08 -9.08
N ARG A 43 7.67 21.35 -10.01
CA ARG A 43 7.37 22.73 -10.47
C ARG A 43 6.74 23.58 -9.37
N ALA A 44 6.04 22.97 -8.43
CA ALA A 44 5.39 23.62 -7.30
C ALA A 44 6.23 23.57 -6.01
N ALA A 45 7.55 23.43 -6.13
CA ALA A 45 8.47 23.03 -5.06
C ALA A 45 8.57 23.95 -3.82
N THR A 46 7.83 25.05 -3.79
CA THR A 46 7.75 25.93 -2.61
C THR A 46 6.91 25.25 -1.52
N PRO A 47 7.46 25.01 -0.32
CA PRO A 47 6.71 24.41 0.78
C PRO A 47 5.44 25.19 1.11
N PHE A 48 4.34 24.47 1.39
CA PHE A 48 3.01 25.02 1.70
C PHE A 48 2.35 25.84 0.59
N ALA A 49 2.93 25.91 -0.61
CA ALA A 49 2.26 26.56 -1.75
C ALA A 49 0.92 25.85 -2.05
N ASP A 50 -0.12 26.62 -2.36
CA ASP A 50 -1.45 26.07 -2.62
C ASP A 50 -1.44 25.06 -3.76
N HIS A 51 -0.65 25.30 -4.79
CA HIS A 51 -0.51 24.38 -5.92
C HIS A 51 0.12 23.04 -5.50
N LEU A 52 1.19 23.06 -4.69
CA LEU A 52 1.80 21.85 -4.13
C LEU A 52 0.80 21.05 -3.26
N ASN A 53 0.08 21.77 -2.38
CA ASN A 53 -0.95 21.16 -1.52
C ASN A 53 -2.05 20.49 -2.35
N GLN A 54 -2.50 21.14 -3.43
CA GLN A 54 -3.53 20.57 -4.33
C GLN A 54 -3.03 19.32 -5.05
N VAL A 55 -1.82 19.35 -5.64
CA VAL A 55 -1.24 18.21 -6.36
C VAL A 55 -1.02 17.05 -5.39
N PHE A 56 -0.45 17.33 -4.21
CA PHE A 56 -0.21 16.30 -3.19
C PHE A 56 -1.52 15.70 -2.68
N THR A 57 -2.48 16.51 -2.27
CA THR A 57 -3.78 16.04 -1.73
C THR A 57 -4.52 15.19 -2.76
N ARG A 58 -4.50 15.58 -4.02
CA ARG A 58 -5.15 14.85 -5.10
C ARG A 58 -4.48 13.50 -5.35
N GLY A 59 -3.15 13.45 -5.45
CA GLY A 59 -2.41 12.19 -5.62
C GLY A 59 -2.53 11.27 -4.41
N PHE A 60 -2.45 11.82 -3.20
CA PHE A 60 -2.63 11.08 -1.94
C PHE A 60 -4.04 10.49 -1.82
N LYS A 61 -5.09 11.26 -2.19
CA LYS A 61 -6.47 10.77 -2.27
C LYS A 61 -6.57 9.54 -3.16
N TRP A 62 -6.06 9.61 -4.39
CA TRP A 62 -6.11 8.48 -5.32
C TRP A 62 -5.40 7.25 -4.81
N LEU A 63 -4.19 7.42 -4.27
CA LEU A 63 -3.44 6.28 -3.72
C LEU A 63 -4.09 5.68 -2.48
N LEU A 64 -4.64 6.51 -1.61
CA LEU A 64 -5.35 6.01 -0.44
C LEU A 64 -6.61 5.24 -0.84
N LEU A 65 -7.40 5.76 -1.80
CA LEU A 65 -8.57 5.05 -2.33
C LEU A 65 -8.20 3.74 -3.03
N LEU A 66 -7.01 3.63 -3.61
CA LEU A 66 -6.52 2.36 -4.16
C LEU A 66 -5.94 1.43 -3.08
N ALA A 67 -5.37 1.96 -2.02
CA ALA A 67 -4.79 1.19 -0.91
C ALA A 67 -5.87 0.55 -0.01
N ILE A 68 -6.95 1.28 0.27
CA ILE A 68 -8.03 0.82 1.18
C ILE A 68 -8.60 -0.56 0.78
N PRO A 69 -8.99 -0.85 -0.47
CA PRO A 69 -9.57 -2.14 -0.84
C PRO A 69 -8.56 -3.30 -0.85
N ILE A 70 -7.23 -3.01 -0.89
CA ILE A 70 -6.20 -4.06 -0.86
C ILE A 70 -6.28 -4.84 0.44
N VAL A 71 -6.46 -4.16 1.57
CA VAL A 71 -6.49 -4.80 2.89
C VAL A 71 -7.56 -5.89 2.97
N PRO A 72 -8.86 -5.57 2.86
CA PRO A 72 -9.89 -6.61 2.91
C PRO A 72 -9.82 -7.58 1.72
N GLY A 73 -9.43 -7.10 0.53
CA GLY A 73 -9.25 -7.95 -0.64
C GLY A 73 -8.24 -9.07 -0.39
N VAL A 74 -7.05 -8.72 0.10
CA VAL A 74 -6.02 -9.73 0.41
C VAL A 74 -6.41 -10.60 1.60
N LEU A 75 -7.01 -10.04 2.65
CA LEU A 75 -7.45 -10.82 3.81
C LEU A 75 -8.46 -11.93 3.42
N LEU A 76 -9.39 -11.62 2.52
CA LEU A 76 -10.44 -12.55 2.08
C LEU A 76 -9.98 -13.49 0.96
N LEU A 77 -9.13 -13.00 0.04
CA LEU A 77 -8.72 -13.74 -1.15
C LEU A 77 -7.38 -14.47 -1.00
N ALA A 78 -6.59 -14.24 0.09
CA ALA A 78 -5.28 -14.86 0.26
C ALA A 78 -5.32 -16.38 0.11
N ARG A 79 -6.28 -17.03 0.78
CA ARG A 79 -6.40 -18.49 0.73
C ARG A 79 -6.68 -19.03 -0.67
N PRO A 80 -7.76 -18.62 -1.38
CA PRO A 80 -8.04 -19.12 -2.72
C PRO A 80 -6.95 -18.72 -3.73
N VAL A 81 -6.29 -17.58 -3.55
CA VAL A 81 -5.19 -17.15 -4.41
C VAL A 81 -3.96 -18.05 -4.21
N VAL A 82 -3.51 -18.27 -2.97
CA VAL A 82 -2.34 -19.12 -2.71
C VAL A 82 -2.59 -20.55 -3.17
N LEU A 83 -3.74 -21.12 -2.83
CA LEU A 83 -4.05 -22.50 -3.21
C LEU A 83 -4.25 -22.67 -4.73
N GLY A 84 -4.80 -21.66 -5.40
CA GLY A 84 -5.01 -21.68 -6.84
C GLY A 84 -3.74 -21.50 -7.68
N PHE A 85 -2.80 -20.64 -7.24
CA PHE A 85 -1.57 -20.38 -7.99
C PHE A 85 -0.39 -21.26 -7.61
N TYR A 86 -0.24 -21.61 -6.33
CA TYR A 86 0.92 -22.32 -5.80
C TYR A 86 0.60 -23.73 -5.29
N GLY A 87 -0.70 -24.06 -5.13
CA GLY A 87 -1.14 -25.35 -4.62
C GLY A 87 -1.09 -25.47 -3.09
N ALA A 88 -1.53 -26.64 -2.57
CA ALA A 88 -1.68 -26.89 -1.13
C ALA A 88 -0.35 -26.85 -0.35
N ALA A 89 0.78 -27.18 -1.00
CA ALA A 89 2.11 -27.13 -0.36
C ALA A 89 2.48 -25.73 0.14
N TYR A 90 1.92 -24.69 -0.47
CA TYR A 90 2.16 -23.29 -0.09
C TYR A 90 1.11 -22.73 0.89
N ALA A 91 0.22 -23.54 1.42
CA ALA A 91 -0.75 -23.10 2.44
C ALA A 91 -0.11 -22.32 3.62
N PRO A 92 1.11 -22.63 4.10
CA PRO A 92 1.78 -21.83 5.12
C PRO A 92 2.06 -20.37 4.73
N SER A 93 2.06 -20.02 3.42
CA SER A 93 2.25 -18.64 2.93
C SER A 93 1.02 -17.75 3.15
N ILE A 94 -0.16 -18.32 3.44
CA ILE A 94 -1.41 -17.55 3.54
C ILE A 94 -1.33 -16.44 4.61
N PRO A 95 -0.92 -16.71 5.87
CA PRO A 95 -0.80 -15.65 6.87
C PRO A 95 0.21 -14.58 6.49
N ALA A 96 1.33 -14.98 5.87
CA ALA A 96 2.33 -14.03 5.39
C ALA A 96 1.77 -13.13 4.30
N LEU A 97 1.01 -13.67 3.32
CA LEU A 97 0.36 -12.89 2.28
C LEU A 97 -0.67 -11.90 2.85
N GLN A 98 -1.45 -12.32 3.84
CA GLN A 98 -2.43 -11.43 4.50
C GLN A 98 -1.76 -10.23 5.17
N ILE A 99 -0.67 -10.45 5.90
CA ILE A 99 0.07 -9.38 6.56
C ILE A 99 0.79 -8.50 5.53
N LEU A 100 1.43 -9.09 4.53
CA LEU A 100 2.10 -8.35 3.46
C LEU A 100 1.11 -7.55 2.60
N GLY A 101 -0.14 -7.99 2.45
CA GLY A 101 -1.19 -7.20 1.82
C GLY A 101 -1.51 -5.91 2.58
N CYS A 102 -1.54 -5.97 3.91
CA CYS A 102 -1.64 -4.76 4.73
C CYS A 102 -0.40 -3.88 4.55
N THR A 103 0.79 -4.49 4.47
CA THR A 103 2.05 -3.77 4.20
C THR A 103 2.02 -3.06 2.84
N ALA A 104 1.45 -3.68 1.81
CA ALA A 104 1.32 -3.07 0.48
C ALA A 104 0.49 -1.78 0.51
N ALA A 105 -0.63 -1.78 1.26
CA ALA A 105 -1.45 -0.59 1.42
C ALA A 105 -0.67 0.57 2.07
N VAL A 106 0.18 0.27 3.06
CA VAL A 106 1.08 1.23 3.71
C VAL A 106 2.17 1.71 2.73
N LEU A 107 2.76 0.79 1.96
CA LEU A 107 3.79 1.10 0.97
C LEU A 107 3.29 2.06 -0.13
N PHE A 108 2.02 1.94 -0.56
CA PHE A 108 1.42 2.87 -1.53
C PHE A 108 1.56 4.32 -1.06
N LEU A 109 1.29 4.57 0.21
CA LEU A 109 1.39 5.90 0.79
C LEU A 109 2.85 6.31 1.05
N ASN A 110 3.72 5.36 1.44
CA ASN A 110 5.14 5.61 1.63
C ASN A 110 5.83 6.08 0.34
N ILE A 111 5.63 5.35 -0.77
CA ILE A 111 6.22 5.68 -2.08
C ILE A 111 5.83 7.10 -2.50
N PHE A 112 4.55 7.45 -2.34
CA PHE A 112 4.05 8.76 -2.74
C PHE A 112 4.56 9.89 -1.84
N THR A 113 4.53 9.68 -0.52
CA THR A 113 4.99 10.69 0.43
C THR A 113 6.49 10.91 0.30
N ALA A 114 7.29 9.85 0.11
CA ALA A 114 8.73 9.94 -0.15
C ALA A 114 9.02 10.76 -1.41
N GLY A 115 8.21 10.60 -2.47
CA GLY A 115 8.34 11.40 -3.68
C GLY A 115 8.13 12.90 -3.46
N ALA A 116 7.23 13.30 -2.57
CA ALA A 116 7.05 14.72 -2.22
C ALA A 116 8.31 15.32 -1.56
N PHE A 117 9.04 14.54 -0.73
CA PHE A 117 10.33 14.96 -0.18
C PHE A 117 11.39 15.13 -1.28
N GLY A 118 11.38 14.23 -2.29
CA GLY A 118 12.24 14.34 -3.46
C GLY A 118 11.96 15.60 -4.26
N ALA A 119 10.69 15.86 -4.54
CA ALA A 119 10.27 17.02 -5.33
C ALA A 119 10.57 18.37 -4.66
N THR A 120 10.63 18.42 -3.32
CA THR A 120 10.83 19.63 -2.53
C THR A 120 12.25 19.78 -1.96
N ASN A 121 13.22 19.00 -2.43
CA ASN A 121 14.62 19.01 -1.95
C ASN A 121 14.79 18.71 -0.44
N HIS A 122 13.88 17.95 0.16
CA HIS A 122 13.96 17.54 1.55
C HIS A 122 14.48 16.09 1.74
N GLN A 123 15.16 15.53 0.75
CA GLN A 123 15.62 14.13 0.70
C GLN A 123 16.50 13.73 1.90
N GLY A 124 17.36 14.62 2.39
CA GLY A 124 18.24 14.32 3.53
C GLY A 124 17.48 13.91 4.78
N ARG A 125 16.30 14.48 5.02
CA ARG A 125 15.46 14.12 6.18
C ARG A 125 14.80 12.76 5.99
N LEU A 126 14.41 12.45 4.75
CA LEU A 126 13.86 11.15 4.40
C LEU A 126 14.89 10.04 4.65
N VAL A 127 16.16 10.27 4.28
CA VAL A 127 17.25 9.31 4.52
C VAL A 127 17.38 8.95 5.99
N ILE A 128 17.29 9.92 6.89
CA ILE A 128 17.34 9.67 8.36
C ILE A 128 16.19 8.76 8.80
N ILE A 129 14.97 9.01 8.31
CA ILE A 129 13.81 8.16 8.63
C ILE A 129 14.02 6.75 8.09
N GLN A 130 14.55 6.60 6.86
CA GLN A 130 14.82 5.30 6.25
C GLN A 130 15.91 4.51 6.98
N ILE A 131 16.96 5.18 7.47
CA ILE A 131 17.98 4.55 8.34
C ILE A 131 17.33 4.06 9.64
N GLY A 132 16.49 4.86 10.27
CA GLY A 132 15.72 4.43 11.43
C GLY A 132 14.82 3.23 11.14
N GLY A 133 14.15 3.23 10.01
CA GLY A 133 13.36 2.10 9.52
C GLY A 133 14.21 0.83 9.31
N LEU A 134 15.40 0.96 8.73
CA LEU A 134 16.32 -0.16 8.54
C LEU A 134 16.73 -0.80 9.87
N VAL A 135 17.12 0.03 10.85
CA VAL A 135 17.49 -0.45 12.20
C VAL A 135 16.30 -1.14 12.87
N LEU A 136 15.11 -0.53 12.81
CA LEU A 136 13.87 -1.11 13.35
C LEU A 136 13.55 -2.44 12.67
N SER A 137 13.62 -2.51 11.34
CA SER A 137 13.38 -3.73 10.57
C SER A 137 14.35 -4.84 10.96
N ALA A 138 15.66 -4.54 11.05
CA ALA A 138 16.66 -5.51 11.45
C ALA A 138 16.40 -6.05 12.86
N SER A 139 16.10 -5.16 13.82
CA SER A 139 15.81 -5.52 15.22
C SER A 139 14.55 -6.39 15.33
N LEU A 140 13.47 -6.00 14.64
CA LEU A 140 12.23 -6.78 14.65
C LEU A 140 12.38 -8.14 13.97
N ASN A 141 13.09 -8.23 12.85
CA ASN A 141 13.39 -9.50 12.20
C ASN A 141 14.21 -10.41 13.11
N TRP A 142 15.25 -9.87 13.78
CA TRP A 142 16.04 -10.63 14.74
C TRP A 142 15.20 -11.21 15.87
N LEU A 143 14.21 -10.46 16.37
CA LEU A 143 13.35 -10.86 17.49
C LEU A 143 12.23 -11.81 17.05
N LEU A 144 11.60 -11.57 15.88
CA LEU A 144 10.38 -12.26 15.46
C LEU A 144 10.64 -13.51 14.61
N ILE A 145 11.70 -13.55 13.80
CA ILE A 145 12.00 -14.72 12.95
C ILE A 145 12.20 -16.00 13.78
N PRO A 146 12.94 -16.00 14.91
CA PRO A 146 13.13 -17.23 15.70
C PRO A 146 11.83 -17.87 16.17
N ARG A 147 10.82 -17.04 16.49
CA ARG A 147 9.53 -17.48 17.04
C ARG A 147 8.46 -17.75 15.97
N TYR A 148 8.38 -16.91 14.95
CA TYR A 148 7.29 -16.89 13.97
C TYR A 148 7.73 -17.15 12.53
N ALA A 149 9.02 -17.43 12.30
CA ALA A 149 9.62 -17.70 11.00
C ALA A 149 9.21 -16.61 9.95
N HIS A 150 8.68 -17.02 8.79
CA HIS A 150 8.27 -16.13 7.70
C HIS A 150 7.12 -15.18 8.07
N VAL A 151 6.22 -15.59 8.95
CA VAL A 151 5.15 -14.71 9.47
C VAL A 151 5.75 -13.60 10.32
N GLY A 152 6.78 -13.91 11.12
CA GLY A 152 7.53 -12.91 11.90
C GLY A 152 8.17 -11.85 11.03
N SER A 153 8.75 -12.23 9.88
CA SER A 153 9.30 -11.28 8.91
C SER A 153 8.22 -10.40 8.28
N SER A 154 7.03 -10.96 8.01
CA SER A 154 5.89 -10.18 7.49
C SER A 154 5.40 -9.15 8.51
N ILE A 155 5.31 -9.51 9.79
CA ILE A 155 4.96 -8.58 10.87
C ILE A 155 6.02 -7.48 11.01
N ALA A 156 7.31 -7.85 10.99
CA ALA A 156 8.41 -6.89 11.04
C ALA A 156 8.31 -5.86 9.89
N SER A 157 7.99 -6.31 8.68
CA SER A 157 7.77 -5.44 7.53
C SER A 157 6.60 -4.48 7.76
N LEU A 158 5.43 -4.98 8.19
CA LEU A 158 4.25 -4.14 8.43
C LEU A 158 4.52 -3.07 9.49
N VAL A 159 5.12 -3.45 10.61
CA VAL A 159 5.43 -2.51 11.70
C VAL A 159 6.44 -1.46 11.25
N THR A 160 7.50 -1.89 10.54
CA THR A 160 8.53 -0.97 10.04
C THR A 160 7.95 0.03 9.05
N GLU A 161 7.21 -0.44 8.03
CA GLU A 161 6.62 0.43 7.01
C GLU A 161 5.59 1.39 7.60
N SER A 162 4.81 0.93 8.59
CA SER A 162 3.87 1.79 9.32
C SER A 162 4.58 2.86 10.14
N ALA A 163 5.69 2.53 10.79
CA ALA A 163 6.50 3.50 11.53
C ALA A 163 7.15 4.54 10.60
N VAL A 164 7.70 4.08 9.48
CA VAL A 164 8.28 4.94 8.44
C VAL A 164 7.22 5.86 7.86
N LEU A 165 6.02 5.35 7.50
CA LEU A 165 4.92 6.16 7.00
C LEU A 165 4.50 7.23 8.01
N THR A 166 4.34 6.84 9.26
CA THR A 166 3.94 7.77 10.33
C THR A 166 4.96 8.90 10.48
N ALA A 167 6.25 8.57 10.56
CA ALA A 167 7.32 9.56 10.67
C ALA A 167 7.38 10.48 9.43
N THR A 168 7.24 9.91 8.24
CA THR A 168 7.27 10.63 6.97
C THR A 168 6.07 11.56 6.83
N LEU A 169 4.86 11.11 7.19
CA LEU A 169 3.65 11.94 7.19
C LEU A 169 3.72 13.09 8.19
N ILE A 170 4.15 12.82 9.43
CA ILE A 170 4.34 13.87 10.45
C ILE A 170 5.30 14.94 9.92
N LEU A 171 6.41 14.53 9.32
CA LEU A 171 7.39 15.48 8.80
C LEU A 171 6.86 16.22 7.56
N ALA A 172 6.14 15.55 6.66
CA ALA A 172 5.51 16.15 5.48
C ALA A 172 4.50 17.22 5.89
N PHE A 173 3.61 16.92 6.85
CA PHE A 173 2.59 17.88 7.30
C PHE A 173 3.18 19.05 8.09
N ARG A 174 4.29 18.84 8.78
CA ARG A 174 4.97 19.92 9.50
C ARG A 174 5.80 20.84 8.61
N ARG A 175 6.27 20.38 7.44
CA ARG A 175 7.33 21.06 6.68
C ARG A 175 7.06 21.26 5.20
N ILE A 176 6.11 20.55 4.60
CA ILE A 176 5.98 20.49 3.14
C ILE A 176 4.55 20.79 2.68
N VAL A 177 3.55 20.08 3.22
CA VAL A 177 2.18 20.09 2.71
C VAL A 177 1.14 20.18 3.84
N ARG A 178 -0.06 20.64 3.48
CA ARG A 178 -1.25 20.58 4.33
C ARG A 178 -2.30 19.72 3.65
N LEU A 179 -2.78 18.69 4.35
CA LEU A 179 -3.93 17.92 3.86
C LEU A 179 -5.22 18.64 4.20
N THR A 180 -6.07 18.78 3.20
CA THR A 180 -7.42 19.33 3.35
C THR A 180 -8.45 18.32 2.87
N GLY A 181 -9.58 18.19 3.60
CA GLY A 181 -10.72 17.43 3.14
C GLY A 181 -10.55 15.90 3.20
N LEU A 182 -10.42 15.32 4.40
CA LEU A 182 -10.26 13.88 4.61
C LEU A 182 -11.56 13.06 4.44
N VAL A 183 -12.64 13.67 3.92
CA VAL A 183 -13.96 13.01 3.77
C VAL A 183 -13.87 11.76 2.89
N PHE A 184 -12.96 11.74 1.90
CA PHE A 184 -12.76 10.60 1.01
C PHE A 184 -12.30 9.31 1.74
N ILE A 185 -11.73 9.43 2.95
CA ILE A 185 -11.36 8.26 3.77
C ILE A 185 -12.62 7.50 4.20
N ARG A 186 -13.60 8.22 4.72
CA ARG A 186 -14.88 7.63 5.13
C ARG A 186 -15.54 6.90 3.97
N ASP A 187 -15.60 7.54 2.81
CA ASP A 187 -16.25 6.99 1.62
C ASP A 187 -15.50 5.75 1.11
N GLY A 188 -14.16 5.78 1.14
CA GLY A 188 -13.32 4.62 0.82
C GLY A 188 -13.54 3.45 1.78
N VAL A 189 -13.66 3.72 3.09
CA VAL A 189 -13.93 2.68 4.09
C VAL A 189 -15.33 2.08 3.89
N ILE A 190 -16.36 2.90 3.63
CA ILE A 190 -17.71 2.41 3.32
C ILE A 190 -17.69 1.52 2.09
N ALA A 191 -17.04 1.97 1.01
CA ALA A 191 -16.92 1.19 -0.23
C ALA A 191 -16.20 -0.14 -0.01
N ALA A 192 -15.13 -0.15 0.81
CA ALA A 192 -14.39 -1.37 1.14
C ALA A 192 -15.22 -2.33 2.02
N ALA A 193 -16.04 -1.82 2.93
CA ALA A 193 -16.92 -2.63 3.75
C ALA A 193 -17.98 -3.35 2.89
N VAL A 194 -18.61 -2.61 1.94
CA VAL A 194 -19.59 -3.21 1.01
C VAL A 194 -18.91 -4.20 0.05
N MET A 195 -17.71 -3.87 -0.46
CA MET A 195 -16.91 -4.82 -1.24
C MET A 195 -16.65 -6.10 -0.46
N SER A 196 -16.25 -5.98 0.82
CA SER A 196 -15.98 -7.14 1.68
C SER A 196 -17.19 -8.03 1.86
N LEU A 197 -18.37 -7.42 2.07
CA LEU A 197 -19.63 -8.14 2.16
C LEU A 197 -19.94 -8.89 0.85
N GLY A 198 -19.76 -8.22 -0.31
CA GLY A 198 -19.92 -8.84 -1.62
C GLY A 198 -18.99 -10.03 -1.84
N LEU A 199 -17.71 -9.91 -1.46
CA LEU A 199 -16.73 -11.00 -1.55
C LEU A 199 -17.13 -12.20 -0.65
N LEU A 200 -17.66 -11.94 0.55
CA LEU A 200 -18.11 -12.99 1.46
C LEU A 200 -19.35 -13.72 0.94
N LEU A 201 -20.30 -13.00 0.35
CA LEU A 201 -21.51 -13.58 -0.24
C LEU A 201 -21.22 -14.43 -1.49
N LEU A 202 -20.24 -14.01 -2.30
CA LEU A 202 -19.86 -14.64 -3.56
C LEU A 202 -18.67 -15.58 -3.44
N ARG A 203 -18.30 -16.00 -2.23
CA ARG A 203 -17.09 -16.82 -1.95
C ARG A 203 -17.01 -18.16 -2.69
N SER A 204 -18.11 -18.62 -3.29
CA SER A 204 -18.16 -19.84 -4.10
C SER A 204 -17.54 -19.68 -5.51
N LEU A 205 -17.30 -18.45 -5.96
CA LEU A 205 -16.71 -18.16 -7.25
C LEU A 205 -15.19 -18.38 -7.25
N PRO A 206 -14.58 -18.66 -8.42
CA PRO A 206 -13.13 -18.70 -8.57
C PRO A 206 -12.48 -17.36 -8.18
N PRO A 207 -11.19 -17.36 -7.69
CA PRO A 207 -10.57 -16.17 -7.12
C PRO A 207 -10.42 -15.00 -8.10
N LEU A 208 -10.14 -15.25 -9.38
CA LEU A 208 -9.95 -14.18 -10.38
C LEU A 208 -11.24 -13.41 -10.68
N PRO A 209 -12.38 -14.05 -11.08
CA PRO A 209 -13.63 -13.33 -11.25
C PRO A 209 -14.13 -12.69 -9.95
N LEU A 210 -13.90 -13.34 -8.80
CA LEU A 210 -14.28 -12.78 -7.50
C LEU A 210 -13.53 -11.48 -7.20
N ALA A 211 -12.23 -11.41 -7.47
CA ALA A 211 -11.43 -10.19 -7.32
C ALA A 211 -11.92 -9.08 -8.29
N GLY A 212 -12.26 -9.42 -9.53
CA GLY A 212 -12.80 -8.48 -10.51
C GLY A 212 -14.16 -7.89 -10.07
N ILE A 213 -15.06 -8.72 -9.57
CA ILE A 213 -16.37 -8.29 -9.04
C ILE A 213 -16.15 -7.39 -7.81
N GLY A 214 -15.26 -7.76 -6.91
CA GLY A 214 -14.92 -6.95 -5.74
C GLY A 214 -14.41 -5.56 -6.13
N ALA A 215 -13.48 -5.48 -7.07
CA ALA A 215 -12.98 -4.21 -7.58
C ALA A 215 -14.08 -3.39 -8.25
N ALA A 216 -14.92 -4.00 -9.07
CA ALA A 216 -16.05 -3.34 -9.74
C ALA A 216 -17.06 -2.76 -8.72
N LEU A 217 -17.41 -3.53 -7.68
CA LEU A 217 -18.29 -3.07 -6.60
C LEU A 217 -17.67 -1.88 -5.85
N TYR A 218 -16.39 -1.96 -5.51
CA TYR A 218 -15.69 -0.87 -4.83
C TYR A 218 -15.74 0.43 -5.60
N PHE A 219 -15.36 0.41 -6.87
CA PHE A 219 -15.37 1.60 -7.72
C PHE A 219 -16.79 2.10 -8.01
N ALA A 220 -17.78 1.20 -8.20
CA ALA A 220 -19.17 1.59 -8.39
C ALA A 220 -19.71 2.40 -7.20
N ILE A 221 -19.36 2.00 -5.97
CA ILE A 221 -19.76 2.72 -4.75
C ILE A 221 -19.04 4.07 -4.65
N LEU A 222 -17.75 4.16 -4.98
CA LEU A 222 -17.03 5.44 -4.98
C LEU A 222 -17.63 6.43 -6.00
N PHE A 223 -18.08 5.94 -7.16
CA PHE A 223 -18.81 6.75 -8.14
C PHE A 223 -20.20 7.18 -7.61
N ALA A 224 -20.94 6.27 -6.98
CA ALA A 224 -22.25 6.58 -6.39
C ALA A 224 -22.15 7.63 -5.28
N LEU A 225 -21.11 7.58 -4.46
CA LEU A 225 -20.81 8.55 -3.40
C LEU A 225 -20.24 9.87 -3.96
N LYS A 226 -20.02 9.96 -5.28
CA LYS A 226 -19.37 11.12 -5.96
C LYS A 226 -17.99 11.46 -5.42
N THR A 227 -17.33 10.52 -4.74
CA THR A 227 -15.95 10.67 -4.24
C THR A 227 -14.96 10.72 -5.40
N ILE A 228 -15.28 10.01 -6.49
CA ILE A 228 -14.56 10.06 -7.77
C ILE A 228 -15.53 10.63 -8.82
N THR A 229 -15.08 11.66 -9.54
CA THR A 229 -15.85 12.26 -10.63
C THR A 229 -15.15 12.04 -11.96
N TRP A 230 -15.96 11.91 -13.05
CA TRP A 230 -15.41 11.81 -14.42
C TRP A 230 -14.47 12.97 -14.76
N GLN A 231 -14.74 14.15 -14.25
CA GLN A 231 -13.92 15.33 -14.48
C GLN A 231 -12.50 15.19 -13.88
N GLU A 232 -12.36 14.55 -12.70
CA GLU A 232 -11.05 14.29 -12.09
C GLU A 232 -10.21 13.33 -12.95
N ILE A 233 -10.85 12.29 -13.53
CA ILE A 233 -10.16 11.31 -14.41
C ILE A 233 -9.68 11.99 -15.71
N TRP A 234 -10.50 12.86 -16.31
CA TRP A 234 -10.14 13.58 -17.54
C TRP A 234 -9.03 14.62 -17.33
N GLN A 235 -8.95 15.23 -16.17
CA GLN A 235 -7.88 16.18 -15.84
C GLN A 235 -6.49 15.52 -15.79
N PHE A 236 -6.38 14.26 -15.39
CA PHE A 236 -5.12 13.50 -15.50
C PHE A 236 -4.67 13.31 -16.95
N LYS A 237 -5.59 13.25 -17.89
CA LYS A 237 -5.30 13.09 -19.33
C LYS A 237 -4.83 14.39 -20.00
N ARG A 238 -5.18 15.56 -19.45
CA ARG A 238 -4.79 16.88 -19.96
C ARG A 238 -3.51 17.44 -19.33
N ALA A 239 -2.98 16.82 -18.31
CA ALA A 239 -1.75 17.25 -17.63
C ALA A 239 -0.46 16.74 -18.32
N LYS A 240 -0.59 16.16 -19.54
CA LYS A 240 0.49 15.95 -20.48
C LYS A 240 0.66 17.19 -21.36
#